data_12b0166504d33f1708a9111155f55abb
#
_entry.id   12b0166504d33f1708a9111155f55abb
#
_cell.length_a   1.000
_cell.length_b   1.000
_cell.length_c   1.000
_cell.angle_alpha   90.00
_cell.angle_beta   90.00
_cell.angle_gamma   90.00
#
_symmetry.space_group_name_H-M   'P 1'
#
loop_
_entity.id
_entity.type
_entity.pdbx_description
1 polymer ?
#
loop_
_entity_poly.entity_id
_entity_poly.type
_entity_poly.pdbx_seq_one_letter_code
_entity_poly.pdbx_strand_id
1 'polypeptide(L)'
;MRASTIVVLLLAACSISLCQVPWTYCPGSDGSKISVNSCPIVPFPIVKGKPVSFEVVGTAKVAISQKNSRLDVYTSGTKIFTTNVGSAYSTGAGQGYDYKFSYSIPSFVPAGSYEVHISMIDTSGNSLGCVVVNMNF
;
A
#
# COMPACT_ATOMS: atom_id res chain seq x y z
N MET A 1 35.47 37.77 32.41
CA MET A 1 34.33 37.56 31.50
C MET A 1 34.42 36.15 30.94
N ARG A 2 33.55 35.31 31.38
CA ARG A 2 33.49 33.94 30.86
C ARG A 2 32.35 33.88 29.85
N ALA A 3 32.69 33.73 28.60
CA ALA A 3 31.73 33.48 27.54
C ALA A 3 31.25 32.02 27.67
N SER A 4 30.03 31.85 28.13
CA SER A 4 29.37 30.53 28.07
C SER A 4 29.00 30.27 26.63
N THR A 5 29.76 29.41 25.97
CA THR A 5 29.42 28.91 24.67
C THR A 5 28.26 27.89 24.88
N ILE A 6 27.05 28.33 24.65
CA ILE A 6 25.92 27.44 24.57
C ILE A 6 26.08 26.63 23.29
N VAL A 7 26.56 25.42 23.42
CA VAL A 7 26.51 24.44 22.33
C VAL A 7 25.04 24.01 22.24
N VAL A 8 24.32 24.64 21.32
CA VAL A 8 23.02 24.16 20.90
C VAL A 8 23.28 22.88 20.10
N LEU A 9 23.16 21.74 20.79
CA LEU A 9 23.05 20.47 20.13
C LEU A 9 21.71 20.50 19.35
N LEU A 10 21.77 20.85 18.08
CA LEU A 10 20.72 20.52 17.14
C LEU A 10 20.70 18.99 17.07
N LEU A 11 19.92 18.37 17.91
CA LEU A 11 19.38 17.07 17.67
C LEU A 11 18.55 17.19 16.38
N ALA A 12 19.21 16.94 15.25
CA ALA A 12 18.49 16.60 14.05
C ALA A 12 17.70 15.32 14.41
N ALA A 13 16.48 15.53 14.89
CA ALA A 13 15.50 14.49 14.92
C ALA A 13 15.37 14.04 13.46
N CYS A 14 16.11 13.00 13.12
CA CYS A 14 15.86 12.22 11.93
C CYS A 14 14.46 11.65 12.18
N SER A 15 13.45 12.46 11.87
CA SER A 15 12.10 11.98 11.70
C SER A 15 12.28 10.88 10.67
N ILE A 16 12.16 9.63 11.12
CA ILE A 16 11.91 8.53 10.23
C ILE A 16 10.56 8.91 9.63
N SER A 17 10.60 9.71 8.58
CA SER A 17 9.48 9.89 7.69
C SER A 17 9.25 8.49 7.16
N LEU A 18 8.31 7.78 7.77
CA LEU A 18 7.65 6.67 7.11
C LEU A 18 7.23 7.28 5.78
N CYS A 19 7.99 7.01 4.71
CA CYS A 19 7.66 7.41 3.37
C CYS A 19 6.34 6.71 3.05
N GLN A 20 5.23 7.37 3.40
CA GLN A 20 3.93 6.94 2.95
C GLN A 20 3.94 7.14 1.45
N VAL A 21 3.92 6.03 0.73
CA VAL A 21 3.73 6.05 -0.71
C VAL A 21 2.38 6.73 -0.97
N PRO A 22 2.32 7.77 -1.81
CA PRO A 22 1.06 8.41 -2.14
C PRO A 22 0.11 7.37 -2.73
N TRP A 23 -1.11 7.36 -2.23
CA TRP A 23 -2.15 6.48 -2.72
C TRP A 23 -3.44 7.25 -2.94
N THR A 24 -4.28 6.74 -3.83
CA THR A 24 -5.64 7.22 -4.06
C THR A 24 -6.57 6.03 -4.21
N TYR A 25 -7.88 6.24 -4.14
CA TYR A 25 -8.82 5.21 -4.56
C TYR A 25 -8.76 5.02 -6.08
N CYS A 26 -8.97 3.79 -6.54
CA CYS A 26 -9.14 3.53 -7.96
C CYS A 26 -10.35 4.29 -8.50
N PRO A 27 -10.36 4.65 -9.79
CA PRO A 27 -11.57 5.18 -10.43
C PRO A 27 -12.78 4.27 -10.18
N GLY A 28 -13.88 4.84 -9.69
CA GLY A 28 -15.09 4.10 -9.32
C GLY A 28 -15.09 3.45 -7.94
N SER A 29 -14.01 3.58 -7.16
CA SER A 29 -13.93 3.13 -5.77
C SER A 29 -13.96 4.36 -4.85
N ASP A 30 -14.77 4.30 -3.79
CA ASP A 30 -15.05 5.47 -2.94
C ASP A 30 -14.82 5.22 -1.44
N GLY A 31 -14.31 4.06 -1.06
CA GLY A 31 -14.14 3.69 0.34
C GLY A 31 -15.45 3.43 1.09
N SER A 32 -16.55 3.13 0.40
CA SER A 32 -17.88 2.90 1.01
C SER A 32 -17.92 1.64 1.87
N LYS A 33 -17.11 0.62 1.56
CA LYS A 33 -17.03 -0.64 2.30
C LYS A 33 -15.82 -0.70 3.21
N ILE A 34 -14.68 -0.20 2.74
CA ILE A 34 -13.42 -0.09 3.49
C ILE A 34 -12.92 1.35 3.36
N SER A 35 -12.88 2.06 4.46
CA SER A 35 -12.28 3.39 4.51
C SER A 35 -10.79 3.23 4.74
N VAL A 36 -9.98 3.51 3.72
CA VAL A 36 -8.53 3.33 3.76
C VAL A 36 -7.86 4.56 4.37
N ASN A 37 -6.96 4.33 5.33
CA ASN A 37 -6.18 5.38 5.98
C ASN A 37 -4.76 5.46 5.43
N SER A 38 -4.14 4.32 5.15
CA SER A 38 -2.77 4.25 4.67
C SER A 38 -2.49 2.96 3.91
N CYS A 39 -1.47 3.00 3.05
CA CYS A 39 -1.00 1.85 2.29
C CYS A 39 0.53 1.76 2.40
N PRO A 40 1.07 1.34 3.55
CA PRO A 40 2.51 1.19 3.72
C PRO A 40 3.10 0.13 2.78
N ILE A 41 4.27 0.42 2.24
CA ILE A 41 5.04 -0.50 1.40
C ILE A 41 6.46 -0.59 1.94
N VAL A 42 6.93 -1.79 2.24
CA VAL A 42 8.24 -2.03 2.85
C VAL A 42 8.94 -3.20 2.12
N PRO A 43 10.21 -3.05 1.76
CA PRO A 43 11.04 -1.85 1.79
C PRO A 43 10.67 -0.83 0.72
N PHE A 44 11.01 0.42 0.97
CA PHE A 44 10.88 1.47 -0.03
C PHE A 44 12.20 2.28 -0.08
N PRO A 45 12.82 2.49 -1.24
CA PRO A 45 12.38 2.05 -2.59
C PRO A 45 12.37 0.54 -2.79
N ILE A 46 11.51 0.10 -3.71
CA ILE A 46 11.35 -1.32 -4.02
C ILE A 46 12.58 -1.83 -4.76
N VAL A 47 13.04 -3.03 -4.37
CA VAL A 47 14.10 -3.76 -5.07
C VAL A 47 13.49 -4.92 -5.84
N LYS A 48 13.63 -4.94 -7.17
CA LYS A 48 13.15 -6.04 -8.02
C LYS A 48 13.77 -7.37 -7.62
N GLY A 49 12.99 -8.44 -7.65
CA GLY A 49 13.44 -9.77 -7.25
C GLY A 49 13.50 -10.01 -5.74
N LYS A 50 13.21 -9.01 -4.92
CA LYS A 50 13.12 -9.13 -3.47
C LYS A 50 11.68 -9.04 -2.99
N PRO A 51 11.30 -9.73 -1.91
CA PRO A 51 9.96 -9.62 -1.34
C PRO A 51 9.65 -8.18 -0.90
N VAL A 52 8.46 -7.72 -1.26
CA VAL A 52 7.90 -6.42 -0.85
C VAL A 52 6.65 -6.69 -0.04
N SER A 53 6.55 -6.11 1.13
CA SER A 53 5.36 -6.18 1.96
C SER A 53 4.45 -4.99 1.64
N PHE A 54 3.22 -5.30 1.29
CA PHE A 54 2.13 -4.35 1.08
C PHE A 54 1.14 -4.47 2.22
N GLU A 55 0.66 -3.34 2.70
CA GLU A 55 -0.34 -3.29 3.74
C GLU A 55 -1.41 -2.27 3.39
N VAL A 56 -2.66 -2.61 3.62
CA VAL A 56 -3.80 -1.69 3.52
C VAL A 56 -4.40 -1.57 4.90
N VAL A 57 -4.36 -0.38 5.46
CA VAL A 57 -4.84 -0.08 6.81
C VAL A 57 -6.03 0.87 6.73
N GLY A 58 -7.08 0.55 7.44
CA GLY A 58 -8.27 1.39 7.48
C GLY A 58 -9.32 0.89 8.46
N THR A 59 -10.57 1.17 8.13
CA THR A 59 -11.74 0.76 8.92
C THR A 59 -12.75 0.10 8.01
N ALA A 60 -13.26 -1.06 8.42
CA ALA A 60 -14.36 -1.74 7.75
C ALA A 60 -15.68 -1.03 8.08
N LYS A 61 -16.38 -0.52 7.08
CA LYS A 61 -17.71 0.09 7.25
C LYS A 61 -18.84 -0.94 7.21
N VAL A 62 -18.55 -2.10 6.65
CA VAL A 62 -19.45 -3.25 6.57
C VAL A 62 -18.69 -4.48 7.03
N ALA A 63 -19.39 -5.58 7.30
CA ALA A 63 -18.73 -6.85 7.55
C ALA A 63 -17.93 -7.28 6.31
N ILE A 64 -16.66 -7.60 6.49
CA ILE A 64 -15.73 -7.97 5.42
C ILE A 64 -15.48 -9.47 5.46
N SER A 65 -15.65 -10.10 4.32
CA SER A 65 -15.25 -11.49 4.07
C SER A 65 -14.43 -11.50 2.79
N GLN A 66 -13.15 -11.25 2.94
CA GLN A 66 -12.20 -11.11 1.83
C GLN A 66 -11.59 -12.46 1.48
N LYS A 67 -11.51 -12.77 0.22
CA LYS A 67 -10.86 -13.96 -0.31
C LYS A 67 -9.36 -13.75 -0.50
N ASN A 68 -9.00 -12.69 -1.17
CA ASN A 68 -7.64 -12.29 -1.50
C ASN A 68 -7.60 -10.84 -1.96
N SER A 69 -6.44 -10.40 -2.43
CA SER A 69 -6.29 -9.17 -3.21
C SER A 69 -5.87 -9.50 -4.64
N ARG A 70 -6.19 -8.60 -5.56
CA ARG A 70 -5.71 -8.65 -6.93
C ARG A 70 -4.80 -7.44 -7.17
N LEU A 71 -3.61 -7.71 -7.69
CA LEU A 71 -2.69 -6.69 -8.18
C LEU A 71 -2.85 -6.55 -9.68
N ASP A 72 -3.15 -5.34 -10.12
CA ASP A 72 -3.12 -4.95 -11.53
C ASP A 72 -2.05 -3.88 -11.70
N VAL A 73 -1.08 -4.13 -12.56
CA VAL A 73 0.04 -3.21 -12.80
C VAL A 73 -0.11 -2.55 -14.16
N TYR A 74 -0.07 -1.24 -14.16
CA TYR A 74 -0.21 -0.40 -15.34
C TYR A 74 1.06 0.42 -15.59
N THR A 75 1.39 0.61 -16.83
CA THR A 75 2.37 1.60 -17.28
C THR A 75 1.80 2.37 -18.48
N SER A 76 1.89 3.71 -18.44
CA SER A 76 1.34 4.57 -19.50
C SER A 76 -0.13 4.26 -19.84
N GLY A 77 -0.94 3.96 -18.81
CA GLY A 77 -2.36 3.65 -18.95
C GLY A 77 -2.69 2.23 -19.46
N THR A 78 -1.68 1.40 -19.73
CA THR A 78 -1.87 0.03 -20.21
C THR A 78 -1.60 -0.97 -19.11
N LYS A 79 -2.56 -1.88 -18.89
CA LYS A 79 -2.35 -3.01 -17.96
C LYS A 79 -1.36 -3.99 -18.55
N ILE A 80 -0.25 -4.21 -17.85
CA ILE A 80 0.82 -5.11 -18.30
C ILE A 80 0.84 -6.42 -17.51
N PHE A 81 0.20 -6.45 -16.34
CA PHE A 81 0.27 -7.61 -15.46
C PHE A 81 -0.91 -7.64 -14.49
N THR A 82 -1.38 -8.84 -14.16
CA THR A 82 -2.38 -9.07 -13.14
C THR A 82 -2.08 -10.36 -12.38
N THR A 83 -2.26 -10.36 -11.07
CA THR A 83 -2.10 -11.54 -10.24
C THR A 83 -2.96 -11.44 -8.98
N ASN A 84 -3.33 -12.59 -8.44
CA ASN A 84 -3.96 -12.66 -7.13
C ASN A 84 -2.90 -12.88 -6.05
N VAL A 85 -3.04 -12.18 -4.94
CA VAL A 85 -2.09 -12.19 -3.83
C VAL A 85 -2.83 -12.24 -2.49
N GLY A 86 -2.11 -12.66 -1.46
CA GLY A 86 -2.63 -12.67 -0.10
C GLY A 86 -3.56 -13.85 0.17
N SER A 87 -4.14 -13.84 1.35
CA SER A 87 -4.97 -14.91 1.90
C SER A 87 -6.32 -14.39 2.34
N ALA A 88 -7.19 -15.29 2.80
CA ALA A 88 -8.49 -14.92 3.34
C ALA A 88 -8.36 -14.06 4.60
N TYR A 89 -9.26 -13.10 4.73
CA TYR A 89 -9.32 -12.17 5.84
C TYR A 89 -10.76 -11.78 6.13
N SER A 90 -11.12 -11.71 7.40
CA SER A 90 -12.47 -11.32 7.82
C SER A 90 -12.40 -10.34 8.98
N THR A 91 -13.28 -9.35 8.98
CA THR A 91 -13.47 -8.42 10.08
C THR A 91 -14.92 -7.93 10.10
N GLY A 92 -15.39 -7.50 11.28
CA GLY A 92 -16.75 -6.99 11.45
C GLY A 92 -16.90 -5.53 11.04
N ALA A 93 -18.16 -5.13 10.81
CA ALA A 93 -18.51 -3.73 10.56
C ALA A 93 -18.05 -2.84 11.74
N GLY A 94 -17.44 -1.69 11.44
CA GLY A 94 -16.91 -0.76 12.43
C GLY A 94 -15.57 -1.16 13.04
N GLN A 95 -15.03 -2.32 12.69
CA GLN A 95 -13.74 -2.81 13.17
C GLN A 95 -12.59 -2.30 12.30
N GLY A 96 -11.36 -2.34 12.86
CA GLY A 96 -10.16 -2.06 12.11
C GLY A 96 -9.99 -3.04 10.95
N TYR A 97 -9.46 -2.52 9.85
CA TYR A 97 -9.06 -3.29 8.69
C TYR A 97 -7.55 -3.17 8.53
N ASP A 98 -6.85 -4.30 8.52
CA ASP A 98 -5.39 -4.35 8.36
C ASP A 98 -5.04 -5.61 7.56
N TYR A 99 -4.78 -5.42 6.28
CA TYR A 99 -4.51 -6.50 5.35
C TYR A 99 -3.09 -6.41 4.82
N LYS A 100 -2.30 -7.45 5.06
CA LYS A 100 -0.91 -7.56 4.61
C LYS A 100 -0.74 -8.68 3.62
N PHE A 101 0.09 -8.44 2.62
CA PHE A 101 0.56 -9.49 1.72
C PHE A 101 1.95 -9.14 1.21
N SER A 102 2.68 -10.16 0.74
CA SER A 102 4.00 -10.00 0.15
C SER A 102 3.96 -10.37 -1.32
N TYR A 103 4.71 -9.65 -2.12
CA TYR A 103 4.88 -9.93 -3.54
C TYR A 103 6.28 -9.49 -3.98
N SER A 104 6.91 -10.27 -4.86
CA SER A 104 8.20 -9.92 -5.44
C SER A 104 8.01 -9.44 -6.86
N ILE A 105 8.41 -8.19 -7.14
CA ILE A 105 8.41 -7.68 -8.52
C ILE A 105 9.47 -8.46 -9.30
N PRO A 106 9.10 -9.10 -10.42
CA PRO A 106 10.08 -9.86 -11.21
C PRO A 106 11.26 -9.00 -11.66
N SER A 107 12.45 -9.56 -11.62
CA SER A 107 13.68 -8.83 -11.96
C SER A 107 13.74 -8.38 -13.42
N PHE A 108 12.98 -9.03 -14.30
CA PHE A 108 12.92 -8.68 -15.73
C PHE A 108 12.01 -7.48 -16.05
N VAL A 109 11.24 -6.99 -15.08
CA VAL A 109 10.39 -5.81 -15.27
C VAL A 109 11.28 -4.59 -15.50
N PRO A 110 11.09 -3.83 -16.61
CA PRO A 110 11.91 -2.65 -16.90
C PRO A 110 11.81 -1.61 -15.79
N ALA A 111 12.89 -0.86 -15.56
CA ALA A 111 12.84 0.31 -14.70
C ALA A 111 11.88 1.36 -15.28
N GLY A 112 11.12 2.02 -14.43
CA GLY A 112 10.16 3.04 -14.85
C GLY A 112 9.12 3.37 -13.81
N SER A 113 8.11 4.12 -14.23
CA SER A 113 6.96 4.51 -13.42
C SER A 113 5.78 3.58 -13.68
N TYR A 114 5.20 3.08 -12.61
CA TYR A 114 4.09 2.15 -12.65
C TYR A 114 2.97 2.58 -11.71
N GLU A 115 1.73 2.29 -12.11
CA GLU A 115 0.57 2.33 -11.23
C GLU A 115 0.23 0.90 -10.81
N VAL A 116 0.15 0.66 -9.52
CA VAL A 116 -0.27 -0.62 -8.96
C VAL A 116 -1.66 -0.45 -8.34
N HIS A 117 -2.64 -1.15 -8.90
CA HIS A 117 -4.00 -1.19 -8.38
C HIS A 117 -4.15 -2.40 -7.47
N ILE A 118 -4.46 -2.16 -6.21
CA ILE A 118 -4.69 -3.19 -5.21
C ILE A 118 -6.19 -3.27 -4.97
N SER A 119 -6.82 -4.32 -5.48
CA SER A 119 -8.26 -4.57 -5.30
C SER A 119 -8.46 -5.62 -4.22
N MET A 120 -9.26 -5.30 -3.22
CA MET A 120 -9.68 -6.26 -2.20
C MET A 120 -10.90 -7.01 -2.73
N ILE A 121 -10.80 -8.33 -2.84
CA ILE A 121 -11.81 -9.18 -3.49
C ILE A 121 -12.51 -10.03 -2.43
N ASP A 122 -13.84 -10.00 -2.42
CA ASP A 122 -14.63 -10.80 -1.51
C ASP A 122 -14.76 -12.28 -1.94
N THR A 123 -15.40 -13.08 -1.10
CA THR A 123 -15.60 -14.51 -1.37
C THR A 123 -16.51 -14.79 -2.57
N SER A 124 -17.28 -13.79 -3.02
CA SER A 124 -18.12 -13.86 -4.22
C SER A 124 -17.44 -13.36 -5.49
N GLY A 125 -16.19 -12.87 -5.38
CA GLY A 125 -15.43 -12.33 -6.49
C GLY A 125 -15.67 -10.84 -6.77
N ASN A 126 -16.43 -10.15 -5.92
CA ASN A 126 -16.71 -8.72 -6.07
C ASN A 126 -15.62 -7.87 -5.38
N SER A 127 -15.44 -6.64 -5.85
CA SER A 127 -14.52 -5.70 -5.22
C SER A 127 -15.10 -5.12 -3.95
N LEU A 128 -14.35 -5.21 -2.85
CA LEU A 128 -14.63 -4.53 -1.60
C LEU A 128 -14.07 -3.11 -1.57
N GLY A 129 -13.14 -2.83 -2.44
CA GLY A 129 -12.44 -1.57 -2.57
C GLY A 129 -11.19 -1.73 -3.43
N CYS A 130 -10.65 -0.61 -3.87
CA CYS A 130 -9.42 -0.60 -4.67
C CYS A 130 -8.64 0.68 -4.39
N VAL A 131 -7.34 0.53 -4.23
CA VAL A 131 -6.41 1.65 -4.08
C VAL A 131 -5.34 1.60 -5.16
N VAL A 132 -4.90 2.78 -5.59
CA VAL A 132 -3.80 2.96 -6.55
C VAL A 132 -2.60 3.50 -5.80
N VAL A 133 -1.45 2.87 -5.98
CA VAL A 133 -0.16 3.39 -5.54
C VAL A 133 0.75 3.57 -6.75
N ASN A 134 1.47 4.69 -6.78
CA ASN A 134 2.43 4.98 -7.83
C ASN A 134 3.81 4.56 -7.36
N MET A 135 4.52 3.81 -8.17
CA MET A 135 5.82 3.25 -7.86
C MET A 135 6.81 3.48 -8.98
N ASN A 136 8.07 3.68 -8.59
CA ASN A 136 9.21 3.67 -9.49
C ASN A 136 10.16 2.55 -9.07
N PHE A 137 10.63 1.79 -10.00
CA PHE A 137 11.64 0.76 -9.76
C PHE A 137 12.53 0.49 -10.96
#